data_f7410764c4e6debb776fccb73e3866f0
#
_entry.id   f7410764c4e6debb776fccb73e3866f0
#
_cell.length_a   1.000
_cell.length_b   1.000
_cell.length_c   1.000
_cell.angle_alpha   90.00
_cell.angle_beta   90.00
_cell.angle_gamma   90.00
#
_symmetry.space_group_name_H-M   'P 1'
#
loop_
_entity.id
_entity.type
_entity.pdbx_description
1 polymer ?
#
loop_
_entity_poly.entity_id
_entity_poly.type
_entity_poly.pdbx_seq_one_letter_code
_entity_poly.pdbx_strand_id
1 'polypeptide(L)'
;MSYSFMRWPHFKIRALTFSYDDGDIADRRVIEQFNKYGMKGTFNLNSDTVGREHKVAKEELYTLYEKAGHEVATHGCFHYSFDEVPSSMIMDEILVDRKFYEGILKHPVTGHAYPNGSFSERAAEVLQECGISYARTIQSTGKFAIPSNWLQWHPTSFHKDKHLMEYIEEFLSINPVHYFHKRALLLYIWGHSYEFDRDDCWHILDQVGEKLGNREDIWYATNMEIYEYVNAYNSLVFAANGESVKNPNALDVYICYFGKNYVIPAGTTIKIEK
;
A
#
# COMPACT_ATOMS: atom_id res chain seq x y z
N MET A 1 -20.67 -22.97 2.47
CA MET A 1 -19.76 -21.93 1.95
C MET A 1 -20.38 -20.58 2.24
N SER A 2 -19.67 -19.72 2.99
CA SER A 2 -20.18 -18.37 3.25
C SER A 2 -19.86 -17.51 2.02
N TYR A 3 -20.89 -16.94 1.41
CA TYR A 3 -20.74 -15.99 0.31
C TYR A 3 -20.49 -14.58 0.89
N SER A 4 -19.37 -14.41 1.59
CA SER A 4 -18.90 -13.13 2.09
C SER A 4 -17.86 -12.55 1.16
N PHE A 5 -18.01 -11.28 0.80
CA PHE A 5 -17.06 -10.54 0.01
C PHE A 5 -16.62 -9.30 0.79
N MET A 6 -15.31 -9.10 0.90
CA MET A 6 -14.75 -7.88 1.44
C MET A 6 -15.22 -6.67 0.62
N ARG A 7 -15.50 -5.59 1.33
CA ARG A 7 -15.62 -4.24 0.76
C ARG A 7 -14.59 -3.36 1.44
N TRP A 8 -14.04 -2.43 0.71
CA TRP A 8 -13.25 -1.37 1.31
C TRP A 8 -14.13 -0.47 2.18
N PRO A 9 -13.57 0.38 3.04
CA PRO A 9 -14.35 1.29 3.89
C PRO A 9 -15.47 2.00 3.14
N HIS A 10 -16.61 2.16 3.79
CA HIS A 10 -17.85 2.72 3.22
C HIS A 10 -18.41 1.95 2.02
N PHE A 11 -18.23 0.62 2.01
CA PHE A 11 -18.67 -0.32 0.95
C PHE A 11 -18.06 -0.07 -0.43
N LYS A 12 -16.95 0.68 -0.51
CA LYS A 12 -16.24 0.90 -1.76
C LYS A 12 -15.70 -0.42 -2.30
N ILE A 13 -15.64 -0.52 -3.62
CA ILE A 13 -15.16 -1.73 -4.30
C ILE A 13 -13.73 -1.55 -4.75
N ARG A 14 -13.32 -0.32 -4.93
CA ARG A 14 -12.00 0.06 -5.43
C ARG A 14 -11.17 0.66 -4.32
N ALA A 15 -9.89 0.28 -4.26
CA ALA A 15 -8.86 1.00 -3.51
C ALA A 15 -7.71 1.38 -4.44
N LEU A 16 -7.07 2.49 -4.12
CA LEU A 16 -5.89 3.00 -4.82
C LEU A 16 -4.80 3.27 -3.81
N THR A 17 -3.60 2.75 -4.09
CA THR A 17 -2.38 3.07 -3.34
C THR A 17 -1.23 3.36 -4.27
N PHE A 18 -0.28 4.16 -3.78
CA PHE A 18 0.97 4.48 -4.47
C PHE A 18 2.16 4.12 -3.58
N SER A 19 3.30 3.84 -4.23
CA SER A 19 4.56 3.58 -3.53
C SER A 19 5.70 4.22 -4.30
N TYR A 20 6.39 5.18 -3.68
CA TYR A 20 7.52 5.88 -4.27
C TYR A 20 8.80 5.64 -3.48
N ASP A 21 9.92 5.47 -4.18
CA ASP A 21 11.18 5.05 -3.59
C ASP A 21 12.20 6.20 -3.50
N ASP A 22 13.22 6.00 -2.64
CA ASP A 22 14.46 6.76 -2.53
C ASP A 22 14.42 8.12 -1.82
N GLY A 23 13.26 8.67 -1.50
CA GLY A 23 13.17 9.92 -0.73
C GLY A 23 13.81 11.13 -1.42
N ASP A 24 13.58 11.28 -2.73
CA ASP A 24 14.05 12.43 -3.49
C ASP A 24 13.25 13.70 -3.17
N ILE A 25 13.86 14.89 -3.35
CA ILE A 25 13.18 16.18 -3.13
C ILE A 25 11.94 16.37 -4.01
N ALA A 26 11.84 15.66 -5.12
CA ALA A 26 10.67 15.63 -5.99
C ALA A 26 9.43 15.03 -5.31
N ASP A 27 9.59 14.29 -4.21
CA ASP A 27 8.48 13.81 -3.36
C ASP A 27 7.59 14.96 -2.89
N ARG A 28 8.15 16.15 -2.66
CA ARG A 28 7.37 17.35 -2.27
C ARG A 28 6.29 17.67 -3.28
N ARG A 29 6.63 17.63 -4.57
CA ARG A 29 5.67 17.89 -5.66
C ARG A 29 4.70 16.72 -5.87
N VAL A 30 5.16 15.48 -5.70
CA VAL A 30 4.27 14.30 -5.73
C VAL A 30 3.22 14.40 -4.63
N ILE A 31 3.62 14.75 -3.41
CA ILE A 31 2.73 14.91 -2.25
C ILE A 31 1.74 16.06 -2.45
N GLU A 32 2.20 17.19 -3.00
CA GLU A 32 1.31 18.30 -3.36
C GLU A 32 0.22 17.86 -4.34
N GLN A 33 0.59 17.10 -5.38
CA GLN A 33 -0.37 16.55 -6.33
C GLN A 33 -1.31 15.52 -5.66
N PHE A 34 -0.78 14.63 -4.82
CA PHE A 34 -1.61 13.67 -4.10
C PHE A 34 -2.63 14.38 -3.20
N ASN A 35 -2.22 15.38 -2.45
CA ASN A 35 -3.10 16.15 -1.58
C ASN A 35 -4.17 16.91 -2.38
N LYS A 36 -3.83 17.49 -3.53
CA LYS A 36 -4.76 18.16 -4.45
C LYS A 36 -5.89 17.22 -4.92
N TYR A 37 -5.56 15.96 -5.16
CA TYR A 37 -6.48 14.96 -5.67
C TYR A 37 -7.03 14.00 -4.59
N GLY A 38 -6.78 14.27 -3.30
CA GLY A 38 -7.22 13.44 -2.18
C GLY A 38 -6.64 12.03 -2.18
N MET A 39 -5.49 11.83 -2.85
CA MET A 39 -4.80 10.55 -2.94
C MET A 39 -3.80 10.36 -1.79
N LYS A 40 -3.45 9.11 -1.49
CA LYS A 40 -2.45 8.75 -0.49
C LYS A 40 -1.34 7.91 -1.13
N GLY A 41 -0.14 7.97 -0.54
CA GLY A 41 0.99 7.16 -0.97
C GLY A 41 1.86 6.72 0.18
N THR A 42 2.68 5.72 -0.08
CA THR A 42 3.74 5.21 0.78
C THR A 42 5.08 5.62 0.17
N PHE A 43 5.98 6.15 0.98
CA PHE A 43 7.31 6.58 0.56
C PHE A 43 8.34 5.71 1.24
N ASN A 44 9.09 4.95 0.43
CA ASN A 44 10.09 4.00 0.91
C ASN A 44 11.45 4.69 0.90
N LEU A 45 12.00 4.92 2.07
CA LEU A 45 13.14 5.80 2.26
C LEU A 45 14.38 5.01 2.71
N ASN A 46 15.57 5.51 2.32
CA ASN A 46 16.88 5.00 2.73
C ASN A 46 17.48 5.93 3.79
N SER A 47 17.64 5.49 5.02
CA SER A 47 18.06 6.36 6.12
C SER A 47 19.46 6.95 5.95
N ASP A 48 20.37 6.26 5.27
CA ASP A 48 21.72 6.77 4.96
C ASP A 48 21.72 7.98 4.02
N THR A 49 20.69 8.10 3.17
CA THR A 49 20.62 9.19 2.17
C THR A 49 19.86 10.42 2.67
N VAL A 50 19.08 10.32 3.74
CA VAL A 50 18.29 11.43 4.29
C VAL A 50 19.16 12.66 4.58
N GLY A 51 18.78 13.80 4.01
CA GLY A 51 19.51 15.08 4.17
C GLY A 51 20.74 15.24 3.27
N ARG A 52 21.03 14.27 2.39
CA ARG A 52 22.04 14.44 1.33
C ARG A 52 21.51 15.33 0.21
N GLU A 53 22.38 15.70 -0.70
CA GLU A 53 22.01 16.46 -1.91
C GLU A 53 20.90 15.75 -2.68
N HIS A 54 19.89 16.50 -3.11
CA HIS A 54 18.65 16.01 -3.77
C HIS A 54 17.80 15.02 -2.95
N LYS A 55 18.00 14.91 -1.64
CA LYS A 55 17.18 14.08 -0.74
C LYS A 55 16.43 14.94 0.26
N VAL A 56 15.27 14.46 0.70
CA VAL A 56 14.46 15.13 1.74
C VAL A 56 15.25 15.26 3.04
N ALA A 57 15.08 16.39 3.73
CA ALA A 57 15.76 16.63 5.00
C ALA A 57 15.10 15.87 6.15
N LYS A 58 15.89 15.50 7.17
CA LYS A 58 15.40 14.77 8.34
C LYS A 58 14.26 15.51 9.07
N GLU A 59 14.36 16.81 9.15
CA GLU A 59 13.40 17.69 9.84
C GLU A 59 12.04 17.73 9.14
N GLU A 60 11.99 17.38 7.86
CA GLU A 60 10.78 17.39 7.05
C GLU A 60 10.00 16.07 7.14
N LEU A 61 10.63 14.94 7.49
CA LEU A 61 10.04 13.61 7.35
C LEU A 61 8.64 13.51 7.96
N TYR A 62 8.46 13.97 9.19
CA TYR A 62 7.14 13.95 9.83
C TYR A 62 6.13 14.86 9.13
N THR A 63 6.54 16.10 8.81
CA THR A 63 5.60 17.10 8.27
C THR A 63 5.26 16.86 6.81
N LEU A 64 6.22 16.38 6.02
CA LEU A 64 6.06 16.15 4.60
C LEU A 64 5.22 14.88 4.34
N TYR A 65 5.49 13.79 5.06
CA TYR A 65 4.83 12.52 4.83
C TYR A 65 3.68 12.26 5.81
N GLU A 66 3.97 11.99 7.06
CA GLU A 66 3.00 11.51 8.05
C GLU A 66 1.89 12.51 8.35
N LYS A 67 2.24 13.75 8.65
CA LYS A 67 1.26 14.82 8.92
C LYS A 67 0.39 15.14 7.70
N ALA A 68 0.90 14.91 6.50
CA ALA A 68 0.15 15.06 5.26
C ALA A 68 -0.74 13.83 4.94
N GLY A 69 -0.69 12.77 5.76
CA GLY A 69 -1.52 11.58 5.61
C GLY A 69 -0.94 10.49 4.72
N HIS A 70 0.38 10.55 4.47
CA HIS A 70 1.14 9.54 3.74
C HIS A 70 1.92 8.65 4.71
N GLU A 71 2.42 7.52 4.22
CA GLU A 71 3.20 6.56 4.99
C GLU A 71 4.69 6.68 4.66
N VAL A 72 5.53 6.56 5.67
CA VAL A 72 6.97 6.28 5.52
C VAL A 72 7.21 4.79 5.72
N ALA A 73 7.91 4.15 4.79
CA ALA A 73 8.35 2.77 4.86
C ALA A 73 9.86 2.67 4.63
N THR A 74 10.45 1.51 4.94
CA THR A 74 11.87 1.26 4.78
C THR A 74 12.22 0.86 3.35
N HIS A 75 13.46 1.18 2.90
CA HIS A 75 13.97 0.78 1.59
C HIS A 75 15.41 0.23 1.65
N GLY A 76 15.84 -0.19 2.84
CA GLY A 76 17.22 -0.57 3.11
C GLY A 76 18.12 0.66 3.31
N CYS A 77 18.88 0.65 4.40
CA CYS A 77 19.69 1.80 4.82
C CYS A 77 20.66 2.27 3.72
N PHE A 78 21.42 1.33 3.14
CA PHE A 78 22.41 1.57 2.09
C PHE A 78 21.95 1.13 0.70
N HIS A 79 20.70 0.68 0.56
CA HIS A 79 20.10 0.24 -0.69
C HIS A 79 20.82 -0.96 -1.35
N TYR A 80 21.34 -1.92 -0.57
CA TYR A 80 21.93 -3.14 -1.10
C TYR A 80 20.87 -4.09 -1.69
N SER A 81 21.22 -4.77 -2.78
CA SER A 81 20.38 -5.85 -3.34
C SER A 81 20.37 -7.05 -2.39
N PHE A 82 19.19 -7.42 -1.86
CA PHE A 82 19.06 -8.43 -0.80
C PHE A 82 19.31 -9.86 -1.26
N ASP A 83 19.27 -10.14 -2.55
CA ASP A 83 19.67 -11.42 -3.16
C ASP A 83 21.19 -11.58 -3.22
N GLU A 84 21.97 -10.48 -3.19
CA GLU A 84 23.42 -10.47 -3.32
C GLU A 84 24.18 -10.44 -1.98
N VAL A 85 23.49 -10.12 -0.87
CA VAL A 85 24.13 -9.94 0.44
C VAL A 85 23.70 -11.02 1.44
N PRO A 86 24.52 -11.34 2.48
CA PRO A 86 24.14 -12.32 3.50
C PRO A 86 22.97 -11.81 4.39
N SER A 87 22.26 -12.75 5.03
CA SER A 87 21.10 -12.45 5.89
C SER A 87 21.42 -11.44 7.01
N SER A 88 22.62 -11.46 7.57
CA SER A 88 23.04 -10.50 8.60
C SER A 88 23.07 -9.06 8.08
N MET A 89 23.50 -8.86 6.83
CA MET A 89 23.48 -7.52 6.22
C MET A 89 22.06 -7.07 5.90
N ILE A 90 21.17 -7.98 5.43
CA ILE A 90 19.74 -7.66 5.23
C ILE A 90 19.13 -7.20 6.56
N MET A 91 19.41 -7.92 7.65
CA MET A 91 18.91 -7.56 8.99
C MET A 91 19.41 -6.18 9.42
N ASP A 92 20.69 -5.87 9.22
CA ASP A 92 21.24 -4.55 9.53
C ASP A 92 20.60 -3.46 8.70
N GLU A 93 20.42 -3.64 7.38
CA GLU A 93 19.74 -2.71 6.48
C GLU A 93 18.35 -2.33 7.00
N ILE A 94 17.55 -3.33 7.39
CA ILE A 94 16.18 -3.13 7.87
C ILE A 94 16.16 -2.48 9.26
N LEU A 95 16.95 -3.01 10.21
CA LEU A 95 16.89 -2.54 11.60
C LEU A 95 17.49 -1.14 11.78
N VAL A 96 18.48 -0.76 10.96
CA VAL A 96 19.01 0.62 10.96
C VAL A 96 17.96 1.59 10.45
N ASP A 97 17.31 1.31 9.30
CA ASP A 97 16.23 2.12 8.76
C ASP A 97 15.08 2.26 9.77
N ARG A 98 14.58 1.15 10.32
CA ARG A 98 13.49 1.16 11.29
C ARG A 98 13.81 2.03 12.50
N LYS A 99 14.96 1.81 13.14
CA LYS A 99 15.38 2.60 14.32
C LYS A 99 15.47 4.10 14.01
N PHE A 100 15.94 4.44 12.81
CA PHE A 100 16.04 5.83 12.38
C PHE A 100 14.65 6.47 12.24
N TYR A 101 13.74 5.86 11.48
CA TYR A 101 12.40 6.42 11.23
C TYR A 101 11.52 6.35 12.47
N GLU A 102 11.49 5.24 13.21
CA GLU A 102 10.74 5.10 14.47
C GLU A 102 11.19 6.11 15.52
N GLY A 103 12.48 6.46 15.52
CA GLY A 103 13.03 7.53 16.37
C GLY A 103 12.47 8.91 16.06
N ILE A 104 12.02 9.18 14.83
CA ILE A 104 11.44 10.45 14.36
C ILE A 104 9.92 10.41 14.46
N LEU A 105 9.29 9.37 13.92
CA LEU A 105 7.84 9.26 13.74
C LEU A 105 7.10 8.81 15.00
N LYS A 106 7.80 8.16 15.94
CA LYS A 106 7.29 7.70 17.26
C LYS A 106 6.24 6.58 17.19
N HIS A 107 6.25 5.80 16.13
CA HIS A 107 5.46 4.57 15.98
C HIS A 107 6.28 3.51 15.21
N PRO A 108 5.89 2.23 15.24
CA PRO A 108 6.56 1.19 14.46
C PRO A 108 6.46 1.45 12.96
N VAL A 109 7.59 1.28 12.23
CA VAL A 109 7.67 1.35 10.77
C VAL A 109 7.92 -0.07 10.27
N THR A 110 6.88 -0.71 9.75
CA THR A 110 6.89 -2.13 9.38
C THR A 110 6.59 -2.39 7.91
N GLY A 111 6.48 -1.34 7.11
CA GLY A 111 6.42 -1.42 5.65
C GLY A 111 7.81 -1.46 5.02
N HIS A 112 7.93 -2.12 3.87
CA HIS A 112 9.19 -2.22 3.12
C HIS A 112 8.97 -2.26 1.61
N ALA A 113 9.95 -1.76 0.85
CA ALA A 113 10.11 -2.06 -0.56
C ALA A 113 11.52 -2.63 -0.77
N TYR A 114 11.62 -3.72 -1.55
CA TYR A 114 12.92 -4.34 -1.83
C TYR A 114 13.79 -3.42 -2.68
N PRO A 115 15.02 -3.05 -2.24
CA PRO A 115 15.97 -2.34 -3.07
C PRO A 115 16.21 -3.09 -4.38
N ASN A 116 16.21 -2.39 -5.51
CA ASN A 116 16.37 -2.99 -6.85
C ASN A 116 15.37 -4.12 -7.19
N GLY A 117 14.30 -4.28 -6.41
CA GLY A 117 13.37 -5.40 -6.53
C GLY A 117 13.94 -6.76 -6.15
N SER A 118 15.01 -6.80 -5.38
CA SER A 118 15.84 -7.96 -5.02
C SER A 118 15.15 -8.95 -4.06
N PHE A 119 13.96 -9.42 -4.46
CA PHE A 119 13.21 -10.43 -3.70
C PHE A 119 13.90 -11.80 -3.76
N SER A 120 13.95 -12.47 -2.59
CA SER A 120 14.20 -13.90 -2.46
C SER A 120 13.46 -14.44 -1.24
N GLU A 121 13.16 -15.76 -1.21
CA GLU A 121 12.54 -16.43 -0.05
C GLU A 121 13.34 -16.14 1.24
N ARG A 122 14.66 -16.24 1.16
CA ARG A 122 15.58 -15.93 2.26
C ARG A 122 15.45 -14.48 2.75
N ALA A 123 15.34 -13.52 1.82
CA ALA A 123 15.16 -12.12 2.19
C ALA A 123 13.80 -11.92 2.88
N ALA A 124 12.74 -12.54 2.37
CA ALA A 124 11.41 -12.47 2.99
C ALA A 124 11.40 -13.05 4.41
N GLU A 125 12.07 -14.18 4.67
CA GLU A 125 12.22 -14.75 6.02
C GLU A 125 12.92 -13.77 6.97
N VAL A 126 14.03 -13.15 6.54
CA VAL A 126 14.73 -12.13 7.35
C VAL A 126 13.85 -10.90 7.62
N LEU A 127 13.11 -10.42 6.62
CA LEU A 127 12.18 -9.31 6.80
C LEU A 127 11.11 -9.65 7.87
N GLN A 128 10.56 -10.85 7.82
CA GLN A 128 9.58 -11.31 8.80
C GLN A 128 10.18 -11.35 10.22
N GLU A 129 11.39 -11.86 10.37
CA GLU A 129 12.10 -11.88 11.66
C GLU A 129 12.42 -10.46 12.17
N CYS A 130 12.67 -9.52 11.25
CA CYS A 130 12.83 -8.10 11.56
C CYS A 130 11.50 -7.38 11.82
N GLY A 131 10.35 -8.06 11.80
CA GLY A 131 9.03 -7.50 12.08
C GLY A 131 8.45 -6.65 10.95
N ILE A 132 8.83 -6.91 9.70
CA ILE A 132 8.20 -6.28 8.52
C ILE A 132 6.87 -6.96 8.22
N SER A 133 5.84 -6.15 8.03
CA SER A 133 4.46 -6.58 7.79
C SER A 133 4.18 -6.86 6.32
N TYR A 134 4.71 -6.02 5.43
CA TYR A 134 4.60 -6.20 3.99
C TYR A 134 5.87 -5.72 3.28
N ALA A 135 6.14 -6.27 2.10
CA ALA A 135 7.26 -5.84 1.28
C ALA A 135 6.89 -5.85 -0.22
N ARG A 136 7.08 -4.71 -0.90
CA ARG A 136 6.79 -4.52 -2.32
C ARG A 136 7.97 -4.93 -3.18
N THR A 137 7.65 -5.66 -4.26
CA THR A 137 8.56 -5.96 -5.36
C THR A 137 8.34 -5.01 -6.55
N ILE A 138 9.15 -5.13 -7.61
CA ILE A 138 9.03 -4.30 -8.82
C ILE A 138 8.24 -4.97 -9.96
N GLN A 139 7.78 -6.21 -9.77
CA GLN A 139 7.11 -6.97 -10.83
C GLN A 139 5.69 -6.43 -11.07
N SER A 140 5.48 -5.71 -12.16
CA SER A 140 4.15 -5.27 -12.59
C SER A 140 3.29 -6.46 -13.01
N THR A 141 2.06 -6.53 -12.49
CA THR A 141 1.13 -7.65 -12.74
C THR A 141 0.06 -7.32 -13.77
N GLY A 142 -0.25 -6.04 -13.99
CA GLY A 142 -1.43 -5.60 -14.74
C GLY A 142 -2.77 -6.03 -14.12
N LYS A 143 -2.78 -6.45 -12.83
CA LYS A 143 -3.97 -6.99 -12.15
C LYS A 143 -4.36 -6.13 -10.95
N PHE A 144 -5.65 -6.17 -10.61
CA PHE A 144 -6.24 -5.43 -9.49
C PHE A 144 -6.52 -6.33 -8.28
N ALA A 145 -5.63 -7.28 -8.05
CA ALA A 145 -5.77 -8.29 -7.01
C ALA A 145 -5.09 -7.87 -5.70
N ILE A 146 -5.72 -8.25 -4.58
CA ILE A 146 -5.08 -8.21 -3.26
C ILE A 146 -4.02 -9.32 -3.22
N PRO A 147 -2.80 -9.06 -2.67
CA PRO A 147 -1.75 -10.06 -2.64
C PRO A 147 -2.12 -11.25 -1.75
N SER A 148 -1.62 -12.43 -2.10
CA SER A 148 -1.69 -13.62 -1.24
C SER A 148 -0.48 -13.76 -0.32
N ASN A 149 0.65 -13.15 -0.68
CA ASN A 149 1.87 -13.06 0.12
C ASN A 149 2.26 -11.60 0.30
N TRP A 150 2.15 -11.10 1.51
CA TRP A 150 2.45 -9.70 1.82
C TRP A 150 3.94 -9.37 1.75
N LEU A 151 4.82 -10.34 1.97
CA LEU A 151 6.27 -10.14 1.81
C LEU A 151 6.75 -10.29 0.37
N GLN A 152 5.81 -10.55 -0.58
CA GLN A 152 6.04 -10.57 -2.01
C GLN A 152 4.92 -9.81 -2.72
N TRP A 153 4.68 -8.57 -2.33
CA TRP A 153 3.59 -7.77 -2.87
C TRP A 153 3.96 -7.15 -4.21
N HIS A 154 3.43 -7.73 -5.27
CA HIS A 154 3.61 -7.22 -6.63
C HIS A 154 2.64 -6.05 -6.90
N PRO A 155 3.12 -4.91 -7.42
CA PRO A 155 2.26 -3.79 -7.83
C PRO A 155 1.47 -4.13 -9.10
N THR A 156 0.43 -3.31 -9.37
CA THR A 156 -0.29 -3.38 -10.65
C THR A 156 0.61 -2.89 -11.78
N SER A 157 1.23 -1.72 -11.60
CA SER A 157 1.98 -1.06 -12.67
C SER A 157 3.08 -0.14 -12.14
N PHE A 158 4.15 0.00 -12.92
CA PHE A 158 5.09 1.09 -12.80
C PHE A 158 4.46 2.38 -13.34
N HIS A 159 4.77 3.54 -12.76
CA HIS A 159 4.11 4.81 -13.10
C HIS A 159 4.39 5.30 -14.52
N LYS A 160 5.45 4.80 -15.19
CA LYS A 160 5.76 5.07 -16.60
C LYS A 160 5.52 3.88 -17.53
N ASP A 161 4.77 2.87 -17.05
CA ASP A 161 4.36 1.78 -17.94
C ASP A 161 3.48 2.33 -19.06
N LYS A 162 3.80 1.99 -20.31
CA LYS A 162 3.04 2.42 -21.49
C LYS A 162 1.55 2.04 -21.45
N HIS A 163 1.21 1.02 -20.67
CA HIS A 163 -0.17 0.53 -20.47
C HIS A 163 -0.85 1.10 -19.21
N LEU A 164 -0.19 2.01 -18.47
CA LEU A 164 -0.76 2.54 -17.22
C LEU A 164 -2.17 3.11 -17.42
N MET A 165 -2.38 3.90 -18.47
CA MET A 165 -3.70 4.51 -18.74
C MET A 165 -4.75 3.47 -19.13
N GLU A 166 -4.36 2.41 -19.84
CA GLU A 166 -5.25 1.29 -20.15
C GLU A 166 -5.67 0.54 -18.87
N TYR A 167 -4.74 0.28 -17.95
CA TYR A 167 -5.05 -0.32 -16.65
C TYR A 167 -5.98 0.57 -15.81
N ILE A 168 -5.79 1.88 -15.83
CA ILE A 168 -6.68 2.82 -15.13
C ILE A 168 -8.10 2.76 -15.72
N GLU A 169 -8.24 2.77 -17.03
CA GLU A 169 -9.54 2.68 -17.70
C GLU A 169 -10.22 1.34 -17.44
N GLU A 170 -9.48 0.23 -17.50
CA GLU A 170 -9.99 -1.08 -17.13
C GLU A 170 -10.45 -1.10 -15.66
N PHE A 171 -9.62 -0.65 -14.72
CA PHE A 171 -9.97 -0.57 -13.30
C PHE A 171 -11.26 0.20 -13.04
N LEU A 172 -11.47 1.31 -13.72
CA LEU A 172 -12.67 2.13 -13.59
C LEU A 172 -13.89 1.51 -14.28
N SER A 173 -13.70 0.77 -15.37
CA SER A 173 -14.79 0.15 -16.16
C SER A 173 -15.37 -1.10 -15.53
N ILE A 174 -14.64 -1.80 -14.65
CA ILE A 174 -15.10 -3.05 -14.04
C ILE A 174 -16.38 -2.81 -13.26
N ASN A 175 -17.48 -3.44 -13.73
CA ASN A 175 -18.77 -3.34 -13.06
C ASN A 175 -18.83 -4.30 -11.87
N PRO A 176 -18.98 -3.78 -10.65
CA PRO A 176 -18.98 -4.59 -9.42
C PRO A 176 -20.19 -5.50 -9.27
N VAL A 177 -21.24 -5.31 -10.07
CA VAL A 177 -22.48 -6.10 -10.01
C VAL A 177 -22.31 -7.46 -10.72
N HIS A 178 -21.36 -7.58 -11.64
CA HIS A 178 -21.11 -8.84 -12.32
C HIS A 178 -20.58 -9.92 -11.37
N TYR A 179 -21.07 -11.15 -11.53
CA TYR A 179 -20.72 -12.31 -10.67
C TYR A 179 -19.21 -12.50 -10.48
N PHE A 180 -18.42 -12.30 -11.55
CA PHE A 180 -16.97 -12.46 -11.51
C PHE A 180 -16.22 -11.28 -10.85
N HIS A 181 -16.88 -10.12 -10.69
CA HIS A 181 -16.26 -8.89 -10.14
C HIS A 181 -16.80 -8.53 -8.75
N LYS A 182 -17.30 -9.52 -7.98
CA LYS A 182 -17.78 -9.27 -6.61
C LYS A 182 -16.65 -9.02 -5.60
N ARG A 183 -15.41 -9.22 -5.99
CA ARG A 183 -14.24 -9.00 -5.11
C ARG A 183 -13.86 -7.53 -5.10
N ALA A 184 -13.30 -7.08 -3.97
CA ALA A 184 -12.69 -5.78 -3.87
C ALA A 184 -11.45 -5.70 -4.80
N LEU A 185 -11.29 -4.56 -5.47
CA LEU A 185 -10.23 -4.30 -6.44
C LEU A 185 -9.19 -3.37 -5.82
N LEU A 186 -7.92 -3.59 -6.14
CA LEU A 186 -6.81 -2.77 -5.71
C LEU A 186 -5.97 -2.37 -6.93
N LEU A 187 -5.85 -1.07 -7.17
CA LEU A 187 -4.89 -0.52 -8.13
C LEU A 187 -3.67 -0.04 -7.33
N TYR A 188 -2.50 -0.59 -7.65
CA TYR A 188 -1.25 -0.30 -6.98
C TYR A 188 -0.21 0.21 -7.99
N ILE A 189 0.13 1.50 -7.90
CA ILE A 189 1.08 2.16 -8.80
C ILE A 189 2.37 2.44 -8.02
N TRP A 190 3.54 2.18 -8.63
CA TRP A 190 4.84 2.45 -8.01
C TRP A 190 5.79 3.18 -8.93
N GLY A 191 6.84 3.77 -8.37
CA GLY A 191 7.88 4.45 -9.14
C GLY A 191 8.87 5.22 -8.25
N HIS A 192 9.63 6.12 -8.88
CA HIS A 192 10.55 7.03 -8.22
C HIS A 192 10.17 8.47 -8.60
N SER A 193 10.04 9.36 -7.63
CA SER A 193 9.60 10.74 -7.89
C SER A 193 10.59 11.54 -8.75
N TYR A 194 11.90 11.31 -8.59
CA TYR A 194 12.92 11.97 -9.39
C TYR A 194 12.82 11.70 -10.90
N GLU A 195 12.15 10.62 -11.29
CA GLU A 195 11.97 10.27 -12.69
C GLU A 195 11.06 11.27 -13.42
N PHE A 196 10.14 11.93 -12.70
CA PHE A 196 9.29 12.96 -13.31
C PHE A 196 10.09 14.19 -13.78
N ASP A 197 11.10 14.60 -13.01
CA ASP A 197 12.01 15.68 -13.39
C ASP A 197 13.01 15.22 -14.45
N ARG A 198 13.64 14.05 -14.22
CA ARG A 198 14.67 13.51 -15.13
C ARG A 198 14.16 13.32 -16.57
N ASP A 199 12.92 12.83 -16.69
CA ASP A 199 12.34 12.39 -17.96
C ASP A 199 11.26 13.38 -18.47
N ASP A 200 11.10 14.56 -17.83
CA ASP A 200 10.10 15.61 -18.12
C ASP A 200 8.67 15.04 -18.30
N CYS A 201 8.25 14.18 -17.34
CA CYS A 201 7.02 13.42 -17.47
C CYS A 201 5.98 13.65 -16.35
N TRP A 202 5.97 14.83 -15.71
CA TRP A 202 4.97 15.22 -14.71
C TRP A 202 3.52 15.12 -15.21
N HIS A 203 3.32 15.28 -16.51
CA HIS A 203 2.01 15.13 -17.15
C HIS A 203 1.36 13.76 -16.88
N ILE A 204 2.17 12.71 -16.64
CA ILE A 204 1.65 11.37 -16.27
C ILE A 204 0.93 11.45 -14.93
N LEU A 205 1.54 12.09 -13.92
CA LEU A 205 0.95 12.22 -12.59
C LEU A 205 -0.30 13.12 -12.62
N ASP A 206 -0.29 14.19 -13.44
CA ASP A 206 -1.46 15.04 -13.66
C ASP A 206 -2.62 14.23 -14.27
N GLN A 207 -2.39 13.42 -15.31
CA GLN A 207 -3.39 12.56 -15.92
C GLN A 207 -3.95 11.50 -14.96
N VAL A 208 -3.07 10.90 -14.14
CA VAL A 208 -3.49 9.95 -13.08
C VAL A 208 -4.41 10.66 -12.08
N GLY A 209 -4.01 11.85 -11.62
CA GLY A 209 -4.80 12.66 -10.69
C GLY A 209 -6.17 13.06 -11.25
N GLU A 210 -6.23 13.49 -12.51
CA GLU A 210 -7.48 13.86 -13.18
C GLU A 210 -8.46 12.67 -13.33
N LYS A 211 -7.94 11.47 -13.62
CA LYS A 211 -8.77 10.25 -13.80
C LYS A 211 -9.18 9.61 -12.49
N LEU A 212 -8.30 9.56 -11.52
CA LEU A 212 -8.47 8.77 -10.29
C LEU A 212 -8.76 9.62 -9.04
N GLY A 213 -8.45 10.92 -9.05
CA GLY A 213 -8.53 11.77 -7.87
C GLY A 213 -9.97 12.16 -7.47
N ASN A 214 -10.17 12.39 -6.18
CA ASN A 214 -11.43 12.90 -5.59
C ASN A 214 -12.69 12.10 -5.96
N ARG A 215 -12.58 10.79 -6.22
CA ARG A 215 -13.69 9.91 -6.58
C ARG A 215 -14.31 9.28 -5.34
N GLU A 216 -15.61 9.35 -5.23
CA GLU A 216 -16.37 8.77 -4.12
C GLU A 216 -16.33 7.22 -4.11
N ASP A 217 -16.12 6.57 -5.27
CA ASP A 217 -16.13 5.12 -5.43
C ASP A 217 -14.75 4.47 -5.18
N ILE A 218 -13.70 5.26 -4.88
CA ILE A 218 -12.34 4.79 -4.59
C ILE A 218 -11.97 5.09 -3.13
N TRP A 219 -11.39 4.12 -2.44
CA TRP A 219 -10.70 4.31 -1.17
C TRP A 219 -9.21 4.57 -1.45
N TYR A 220 -8.74 5.76 -1.09
CA TYR A 220 -7.33 6.13 -1.16
C TYR A 220 -6.67 5.74 0.15
N ALA A 221 -5.64 4.92 0.07
CA ALA A 221 -4.99 4.36 1.24
C ALA A 221 -3.49 4.21 1.04
N THR A 222 -2.74 4.22 2.14
CA THR A 222 -1.34 3.82 2.15
C THR A 222 -1.23 2.30 2.07
N ASN A 223 -0.04 1.78 1.84
CA ASN A 223 0.19 0.33 1.80
C ASN A 223 -0.13 -0.31 3.16
N MET A 224 0.23 0.34 4.27
CA MET A 224 -0.06 -0.15 5.61
C MET A 224 -1.57 -0.18 5.89
N GLU A 225 -2.30 0.86 5.52
CA GLU A 225 -3.77 0.89 5.67
C GLU A 225 -4.43 -0.27 4.89
N ILE A 226 -3.95 -0.57 3.68
CA ILE A 226 -4.42 -1.72 2.89
C ILE A 226 -4.11 -3.04 3.61
N TYR A 227 -2.87 -3.21 4.08
CA TYR A 227 -2.43 -4.41 4.79
C TYR A 227 -3.27 -4.66 6.05
N GLU A 228 -3.42 -3.65 6.89
CA GLU A 228 -4.19 -3.74 8.14
C GLU A 228 -5.65 -4.06 7.88
N TYR A 229 -6.26 -3.40 6.89
CA TYR A 229 -7.67 -3.61 6.57
C TYR A 229 -7.95 -5.02 6.04
N VAL A 230 -7.10 -5.53 5.15
CA VAL A 230 -7.26 -6.90 4.62
C VAL A 230 -7.07 -7.94 5.73
N ASN A 231 -6.10 -7.74 6.62
CA ASN A 231 -5.91 -8.63 7.78
C ASN A 231 -7.08 -8.55 8.76
N ALA A 232 -7.65 -7.37 8.98
CA ALA A 232 -8.87 -7.21 9.77
C ALA A 232 -10.05 -7.99 9.18
N TYR A 233 -10.25 -7.94 7.87
CA TYR A 233 -11.25 -8.76 7.20
C TYR A 233 -10.98 -10.27 7.33
N ASN A 234 -9.73 -10.69 7.12
CA ASN A 234 -9.34 -12.11 7.19
C ASN A 234 -9.47 -12.72 8.58
N SER A 235 -9.42 -11.89 9.63
CA SER A 235 -9.57 -12.31 11.02
C SER A 235 -11.03 -12.35 11.51
N LEU A 236 -12.02 -11.97 10.68
CA LEU A 236 -13.43 -12.09 11.02
C LEU A 236 -13.82 -13.54 11.33
N VAL A 237 -14.52 -13.74 12.43
CA VAL A 237 -14.97 -15.06 12.86
C VAL A 237 -16.47 -15.21 12.61
N PHE A 238 -16.83 -15.99 11.57
CA PHE A 238 -18.22 -16.30 11.25
C PHE A 238 -18.72 -17.48 12.10
N ALA A 239 -19.93 -17.37 12.63
CA ALA A 239 -20.58 -18.51 13.26
C ALA A 239 -20.85 -19.63 12.23
N ALA A 240 -20.78 -20.89 12.65
CA ALA A 240 -20.97 -22.05 11.78
C ALA A 240 -22.34 -22.08 11.10
N ASN A 241 -23.41 -21.56 11.77
CA ASN A 241 -24.75 -21.43 11.22
C ASN A 241 -24.88 -20.25 10.23
N GLY A 242 -23.87 -19.34 10.18
CA GLY A 242 -23.86 -18.18 9.31
C GLY A 242 -24.79 -17.04 9.75
N GLU A 243 -25.21 -16.99 11.00
CA GLU A 243 -26.16 -16.00 11.54
C GLU A 243 -25.51 -14.87 12.35
N SER A 244 -24.19 -14.96 12.57
CA SER A 244 -23.43 -13.92 13.23
C SER A 244 -21.98 -13.88 12.79
N VAL A 245 -21.35 -12.73 12.98
CA VAL A 245 -19.92 -12.52 12.71
C VAL A 245 -19.32 -11.67 13.82
N LYS A 246 -18.13 -12.06 14.30
CA LYS A 246 -17.33 -11.31 15.28
C LYS A 246 -16.18 -10.64 14.58
N ASN A 247 -15.97 -9.37 14.85
CA ASN A 247 -14.79 -8.61 14.48
C ASN A 247 -13.87 -8.47 15.72
N PRO A 248 -12.72 -9.15 15.77
CA PRO A 248 -11.79 -9.04 16.91
C PRO A 248 -10.86 -7.83 16.84
N ASN A 249 -10.95 -7.00 15.77
CA ASN A 249 -10.01 -5.94 15.48
C ASN A 249 -10.44 -4.58 16.02
N ALA A 250 -9.53 -3.60 15.94
CA ALA A 250 -9.76 -2.20 16.28
C ALA A 250 -10.32 -1.36 15.10
N LEU A 251 -10.51 -1.97 13.93
CA LEU A 251 -11.03 -1.33 12.72
C LEU A 251 -12.42 -1.87 12.39
N ASP A 252 -13.31 -1.00 11.92
CA ASP A 252 -14.58 -1.41 11.34
C ASP A 252 -14.34 -2.14 10.01
N VAL A 253 -15.00 -3.27 9.80
CA VAL A 253 -14.87 -4.06 8.58
C VAL A 253 -16.19 -4.06 7.80
N TYR A 254 -16.11 -3.79 6.51
CA TYR A 254 -17.25 -3.71 5.60
C TYR A 254 -17.31 -4.97 4.74
N ILE A 255 -18.46 -5.63 4.71
CA ILE A 255 -18.67 -6.85 3.93
C ILE A 255 -19.96 -6.78 3.12
N CYS A 256 -19.99 -7.55 2.02
CA CYS A 256 -21.25 -7.92 1.37
C CYS A 256 -21.48 -9.42 1.63
N TYR A 257 -22.54 -9.77 2.34
CA TYR A 257 -22.89 -11.14 2.70
C TYR A 257 -24.24 -11.48 2.07
N PHE A 258 -24.30 -12.49 1.20
CA PHE A 258 -25.49 -12.87 0.42
C PHE A 258 -26.20 -11.68 -0.28
N GLY A 259 -25.43 -10.70 -0.74
CA GLY A 259 -25.93 -9.52 -1.43
C GLY A 259 -26.36 -8.35 -0.52
N LYS A 260 -26.36 -8.53 0.81
CA LYS A 260 -26.61 -7.49 1.79
C LYS A 260 -25.30 -6.90 2.30
N ASN A 261 -25.26 -5.62 2.51
CA ASN A 261 -24.11 -4.91 3.04
C ASN A 261 -24.17 -4.81 4.56
N TYR A 262 -23.04 -5.12 5.24
CA TYR A 262 -22.91 -5.05 6.70
C TYR A 262 -21.61 -4.32 7.07
N VAL A 263 -21.70 -3.42 8.03
CA VAL A 263 -20.55 -2.94 8.81
C VAL A 263 -20.41 -3.83 10.03
N ILE A 264 -19.22 -4.37 10.25
CA ILE A 264 -18.89 -5.14 11.45
C ILE A 264 -18.04 -4.23 12.32
N PRO A 265 -18.62 -3.55 13.32
CA PRO A 265 -17.87 -2.59 14.12
C PRO A 265 -16.71 -3.24 14.90
N ALA A 266 -15.68 -2.45 15.15
CA ALA A 266 -14.51 -2.84 15.91
C ALA A 266 -14.89 -3.50 17.24
N GLY A 267 -14.28 -4.64 17.56
CA GLY A 267 -14.45 -5.35 18.83
C GLY A 267 -15.84 -5.98 19.07
N THR A 268 -16.75 -5.98 18.08
CA THR A 268 -18.14 -6.41 18.27
C THR A 268 -18.48 -7.74 17.61
N THR A 269 -19.62 -8.29 18.02
CA THR A 269 -20.31 -9.39 17.31
C THR A 269 -21.69 -8.91 16.88
N ILE A 270 -21.99 -9.04 15.60
CA ILE A 270 -23.30 -8.67 15.07
C ILE A 270 -24.03 -9.88 14.46
N LYS A 271 -25.36 -9.79 14.40
CA LYS A 271 -26.20 -10.72 13.62
C LYS A 271 -26.12 -10.37 12.15
N ILE A 272 -26.08 -11.40 11.30
CA ILE A 272 -26.15 -11.30 9.85
C ILE A 272 -27.16 -12.30 9.31
N GLU A 273 -27.76 -12.00 8.17
CA GLU A 273 -28.80 -12.83 7.56
C GLU A 273 -28.40 -13.25 6.14
N LYS A 274 -28.75 -14.46 5.77
CA LYS A 274 -28.62 -15.01 4.41
C LYS A 274 -29.62 -14.39 3.45
#